data_365a2812e289ba23a9f8d14c00fb3365
#
_entry.id   365a2812e289ba23a9f8d14c00fb3365
#
_cell.length_a   1.000
_cell.length_b   1.000
_cell.length_c   1.000
_cell.angle_alpha   90.00
_cell.angle_beta   90.00
_cell.angle_gamma   90.00
#
_symmetry.space_group_name_H-M   'P 1'
#
loop_
_entity.id
_entity.type
_entity.pdbx_description
1 polymer ?
#
loop_
_entity_poly.entity_id
_entity_poly.type
_entity_poly.pdbx_seq_one_letter_code
_entity_poly.pdbx_strand_id
1 'polypeptide(L)'
;MVQACSYKSKIDPNYYCQKLKFSCIQSNKVVNFKTSKGDFEVKLFGKDNPVTVSNFLENIENNIYVNQKFYKIINFAQIRFIHGGVKPENKLYIEPKQNLHKAIPSIPLEIKFREEIKPRYNYQIKNPNETRNLVNIFESGSIAMVKSGKNKSSS
;
A
#
# COMPACT_ATOMS: atom_id res chain seq x y z
N MET A 1 9.97 -38.75 -5.98
CA MET A 1 10.02 -37.40 -6.58
C MET A 1 8.86 -36.60 -6.03
N VAL A 2 9.12 -35.66 -5.14
CA VAL A 2 8.06 -34.76 -4.61
C VAL A 2 8.01 -33.57 -5.58
N GLN A 3 6.94 -33.49 -6.35
CA GLN A 3 6.69 -32.38 -7.26
C GLN A 3 6.28 -31.18 -6.40
N ALA A 4 7.20 -30.24 -6.20
CA ALA A 4 6.91 -28.97 -5.54
C ALA A 4 5.86 -28.22 -6.37
N CYS A 5 4.63 -28.19 -5.87
CA CYS A 5 3.56 -27.41 -6.45
C CYS A 5 3.92 -25.93 -6.30
N SER A 6 4.57 -25.36 -7.31
CA SER A 6 4.88 -23.93 -7.36
C SER A 6 3.56 -23.19 -7.44
N TYR A 7 3.18 -22.51 -6.38
CA TYR A 7 2.05 -21.59 -6.36
C TYR A 7 2.39 -20.39 -7.26
N LYS A 8 2.16 -20.54 -8.57
CA LYS A 8 2.19 -19.42 -9.48
C LYS A 8 0.94 -18.60 -9.26
N SER A 9 1.07 -17.50 -8.55
CA SER A 9 0.07 -16.43 -8.62
C SER A 9 -0.04 -16.00 -10.08
N LYS A 10 -1.03 -16.52 -10.78
CA LYS A 10 -1.26 -16.22 -12.22
C LYS A 10 -1.84 -14.82 -12.46
N ILE A 11 -2.10 -14.05 -11.38
CA ILE A 11 -2.83 -12.80 -11.49
C ILE A 11 -1.84 -11.67 -11.81
N ASP A 12 -2.05 -11.03 -12.95
CA ASP A 12 -1.30 -9.86 -13.39
C ASP A 12 -1.69 -8.63 -12.55
N PRO A 13 -0.75 -7.75 -12.17
CA PRO A 13 -1.06 -6.47 -11.54
C PRO A 13 -2.14 -5.69 -12.29
N ASN A 14 -2.11 -5.71 -13.62
CA ASN A 14 -3.08 -5.02 -14.47
C ASN A 14 -4.52 -5.45 -14.22
N TYR A 15 -4.77 -6.70 -13.85
CA TYR A 15 -6.11 -7.17 -13.49
C TYR A 15 -6.69 -6.36 -12.32
N TYR A 16 -5.90 -6.15 -11.26
CA TYR A 16 -6.36 -5.37 -10.11
C TYR A 16 -6.49 -3.89 -10.42
N CYS A 17 -5.53 -3.32 -11.17
CA CYS A 17 -5.59 -1.92 -11.55
C CYS A 17 -6.83 -1.63 -12.42
N GLN A 18 -7.12 -2.47 -13.40
CA GLN A 18 -8.33 -2.35 -14.22
C GLN A 18 -9.61 -2.48 -13.42
N LYS A 19 -9.66 -3.49 -12.54
CA LYS A 19 -10.81 -3.70 -11.64
C LYS A 19 -11.06 -2.50 -10.73
N LEU A 20 -10.00 -1.83 -10.29
CA LEU A 20 -10.05 -0.66 -9.42
C LEU A 20 -10.12 0.64 -10.20
N LYS A 21 -10.11 0.59 -11.55
CA LYS A 21 -10.25 1.72 -12.47
C LYS A 21 -9.12 2.76 -12.39
N PHE A 22 -7.89 2.32 -12.18
CA PHE A 22 -6.71 3.17 -12.30
C PHE A 22 -5.62 2.51 -13.16
N SER A 23 -4.64 3.31 -13.60
CA SER A 23 -3.50 2.82 -14.39
C SER A 23 -2.45 2.20 -13.49
N CYS A 24 -1.97 1.03 -13.83
CA CYS A 24 -0.91 0.36 -13.09
C CYS A 24 0.45 1.05 -13.29
N ILE A 25 1.02 1.56 -12.22
CA ILE A 25 2.37 2.13 -12.19
C ILE A 25 3.36 0.99 -11.92
N GLN A 26 4.24 0.72 -12.88
CA GLN A 26 5.27 -0.32 -12.77
C GLN A 26 6.68 0.27 -12.67
N SER A 27 6.79 1.52 -12.24
CA SER A 27 8.07 2.20 -12.02
C SER A 27 8.11 2.78 -10.61
N ASN A 28 9.32 2.94 -10.06
CA ASN A 28 9.48 3.64 -8.81
C ASN A 28 9.15 5.12 -9.00
N LYS A 29 8.55 5.74 -8.00
CA LYS A 29 8.17 7.15 -7.98
C LYS A 29 8.71 7.81 -6.71
N VAL A 30 8.82 9.11 -6.74
CA VAL A 30 9.13 9.94 -5.56
C VAL A 30 7.97 10.89 -5.33
N VAL A 31 7.55 11.02 -4.09
CA VAL A 31 6.47 11.91 -3.66
C VAL A 31 6.97 12.80 -2.55
N ASN A 32 6.70 14.10 -2.66
CA ASN A 32 7.02 15.10 -1.65
C ASN A 32 5.84 15.31 -0.71
N PHE A 33 6.06 15.08 0.56
CA PHE A 33 5.11 15.38 1.62
C PHE A 33 5.39 16.77 2.19
N LYS A 34 4.44 17.67 2.03
CA LYS A 34 4.48 19.01 2.63
C LYS A 34 3.67 19.01 3.92
N THR A 35 4.30 19.29 5.04
CA THR A 35 3.64 19.26 6.33
C THR A 35 3.93 20.52 7.16
N SER A 36 3.09 20.78 8.15
CA SER A 36 3.30 21.89 9.10
C SER A 36 4.56 21.73 9.97
N LYS A 37 5.21 20.57 9.93
CA LYS A 37 6.42 20.24 10.72
C LYS A 37 7.68 20.08 9.86
N GLY A 38 7.56 20.34 8.58
CA GLY A 38 8.63 20.21 7.60
C GLY A 38 8.26 19.26 6.45
N ASP A 39 9.02 19.35 5.39
CA ASP A 39 8.80 18.58 4.18
C ASP A 39 9.75 17.38 4.15
N PHE A 40 9.29 16.30 3.52
CA PHE A 40 10.11 15.11 3.30
C PHE A 40 9.72 14.38 2.03
N GLU A 41 10.66 13.63 1.49
CA GLU A 41 10.46 12.83 0.30
C GLU A 41 10.25 11.35 0.65
N VAL A 42 9.40 10.70 -0.13
CA VAL A 42 9.14 9.26 -0.02
C VAL A 42 9.33 8.60 -1.37
N LYS A 43 10.21 7.60 -1.42
CA LYS A 43 10.36 6.73 -2.59
C LYS A 43 9.33 5.61 -2.53
N LEU A 44 8.52 5.52 -3.56
CA LEU A 44 7.49 4.49 -3.75
C LEU A 44 8.01 3.40 -4.67
N PHE A 45 7.93 2.15 -4.24
CA PHE A 45 8.46 0.99 -4.96
C PHE A 45 7.40 0.40 -5.93
N GLY A 46 7.02 1.15 -6.96
CA GLY A 46 6.01 0.74 -7.94
C GLY A 46 6.38 -0.48 -8.77
N LYS A 47 7.69 -0.79 -8.93
CA LYS A 47 8.13 -2.04 -9.55
C LYS A 47 7.77 -3.27 -8.73
N ASP A 48 7.76 -3.14 -7.42
CA ASP A 48 7.56 -4.26 -6.50
C ASP A 48 6.14 -4.32 -5.96
N ASN A 49 5.47 -3.17 -5.89
CA ASN A 49 4.11 -3.03 -5.35
C ASN A 49 3.24 -2.16 -6.28
N PRO A 50 3.02 -2.58 -7.55
CA PRO A 50 2.36 -1.76 -8.55
C PRO A 50 0.94 -1.36 -8.19
N VAL A 51 0.13 -2.26 -7.63
CA VAL A 51 -1.26 -1.95 -7.25
C VAL A 51 -1.33 -1.00 -6.07
N THR A 52 -0.49 -1.24 -5.05
CA THR A 52 -0.42 -0.40 -3.84
C THR A 52 0.03 1.02 -4.18
N VAL A 53 1.10 1.14 -4.98
CA VAL A 53 1.63 2.45 -5.39
C VAL A 53 0.66 3.19 -6.30
N SER A 54 0.02 2.50 -7.24
CA SER A 54 -0.97 3.13 -8.12
C SER A 54 -2.18 3.66 -7.35
N ASN A 55 -2.71 2.87 -6.41
CA ASN A 55 -3.80 3.32 -5.55
C ASN A 55 -3.39 4.55 -4.70
N PHE A 56 -2.16 4.55 -4.18
CA PHE A 56 -1.68 5.69 -3.40
C PHE A 56 -1.56 6.96 -4.25
N LEU A 57 -1.03 6.86 -5.48
CA LEU A 57 -0.92 7.99 -6.39
C LEU A 57 -2.29 8.48 -6.87
N GLU A 58 -3.22 7.58 -7.18
CA GLU A 58 -4.61 7.93 -7.50
C GLU A 58 -5.27 8.72 -6.35
N ASN A 59 -5.03 8.32 -5.11
CA ASN A 59 -5.54 9.04 -3.95
C ASN A 59 -4.90 10.44 -3.81
N ILE A 60 -3.62 10.60 -4.17
CA ILE A 60 -2.95 11.91 -4.20
C ILE A 60 -3.60 12.80 -5.28
N GLU A 61 -3.77 12.30 -6.49
CA GLU A 61 -4.40 13.03 -7.61
C GLU A 61 -5.82 13.46 -7.29
N ASN A 62 -6.55 12.64 -6.54
CA ASN A 62 -7.89 12.96 -6.05
C ASN A 62 -7.90 13.81 -4.77
N ASN A 63 -6.77 14.37 -4.34
CA ASN A 63 -6.62 15.23 -3.16
C ASN A 63 -7.10 14.59 -1.82
N ILE A 64 -7.11 13.26 -1.73
CA ILE A 64 -7.59 12.53 -0.54
C ILE A 64 -6.75 12.86 0.69
N TYR A 65 -5.45 13.13 0.51
CA TYR A 65 -4.53 13.40 1.61
C TYR A 65 -4.35 14.88 1.93
N VAL A 66 -4.97 15.78 1.16
CA VAL A 66 -4.90 17.23 1.41
C VAL A 66 -5.59 17.57 2.73
N ASN A 67 -4.90 18.35 3.58
CA ASN A 67 -5.35 18.74 4.92
C ASN A 67 -5.60 17.57 5.89
N GLN A 68 -5.11 16.36 5.56
CA GLN A 68 -5.16 15.24 6.49
C GLN A 68 -4.07 15.37 7.57
N LYS A 69 -4.25 14.65 8.66
CA LYS A 69 -3.35 14.71 9.82
C LYS A 69 -2.69 13.37 10.07
N PHE A 70 -1.50 13.43 10.65
CA PHE A 70 -0.98 12.29 11.40
C PHE A 70 -1.71 12.23 12.73
N TYR A 71 -2.64 11.30 12.87
CA TYR A 71 -3.63 11.30 13.94
C TYR A 71 -3.34 10.30 15.06
N LYS A 72 -2.38 9.40 14.88
CA LYS A 72 -2.06 8.39 15.90
C LYS A 72 -0.56 8.07 15.90
N ILE A 73 0.02 8.05 17.08
CA ILE A 73 1.38 7.56 17.30
C ILE A 73 1.28 6.31 18.18
N ILE A 74 1.92 5.23 17.76
CA ILE A 74 1.99 3.97 18.49
C ILE A 74 3.46 3.69 18.79
N ASN A 75 3.77 3.57 20.07
CA ASN A 75 5.08 3.12 20.52
C ASN A 75 4.96 1.64 20.89
N PHE A 76 5.73 0.81 20.22
CA PHE A 76 5.79 -0.62 20.52
C PHE A 76 7.25 -1.03 20.62
N ALA A 77 7.68 -1.35 21.83
CA ALA A 77 9.08 -1.63 22.15
C ALA A 77 10.00 -0.49 21.64
N GLN A 78 10.91 -0.81 20.72
CA GLN A 78 11.85 0.15 20.13
C GLN A 78 11.35 0.78 18.81
N ILE A 79 10.14 0.41 18.36
CA ILE A 79 9.57 0.86 17.09
C ILE A 79 8.48 1.87 17.34
N ARG A 80 8.52 2.96 16.58
CA ARG A 80 7.48 3.99 16.58
C ARG A 80 6.76 3.99 15.25
N PHE A 81 5.44 3.84 15.30
CA PHE A 81 4.58 3.96 14.14
C PHE A 81 3.78 5.26 14.22
N ILE A 82 3.66 5.93 13.08
CA ILE A 82 2.84 7.11 12.93
C ILE A 82 1.77 6.81 11.88
N HIS A 83 0.51 6.95 12.24
CA HIS A 83 -0.61 6.79 11.32
C HIS A 83 -1.08 8.15 10.82
N GLY A 84 -1.22 8.27 9.52
CA GLY A 84 -1.74 9.46 8.84
C GLY A 84 -2.79 9.10 7.79
N GLY A 85 -3.33 10.12 7.13
CA GLY A 85 -4.35 9.97 6.11
C GLY A 85 -5.77 10.04 6.66
N VAL A 86 -6.74 9.47 5.96
CA VAL A 86 -8.15 9.52 6.34
C VAL A 86 -8.41 8.62 7.54
N LYS A 87 -8.95 9.18 8.62
CA LYS A 87 -9.34 8.40 9.79
C LYS A 87 -10.46 7.40 9.44
N PRO A 88 -10.46 6.18 10.03
CA PRO A 88 -11.49 5.18 9.78
C PRO A 88 -12.92 5.68 10.03
N GLU A 89 -13.13 6.45 11.09
CA GLU A 89 -14.42 7.06 11.43
C GLU A 89 -14.88 8.11 10.40
N ASN A 90 -13.96 8.75 9.70
CA ASN A 90 -14.24 9.79 8.70
C ASN A 90 -14.39 9.22 7.29
N LYS A 91 -14.25 7.93 7.09
CA LYS A 91 -14.43 7.31 5.76
C LYS A 91 -15.85 7.48 5.19
N LEU A 92 -16.83 7.78 6.05
CA LEU A 92 -18.20 8.12 5.67
C LEU A 92 -18.42 9.62 5.38
N TYR A 93 -17.48 10.48 5.75
CA TYR A 93 -17.57 11.94 5.66
C TYR A 93 -16.45 12.57 4.82
N ILE A 94 -16.17 12.01 3.67
CA ILE A 94 -15.53 12.80 2.63
C ILE A 94 -16.70 13.56 1.99
N GLU A 95 -16.92 14.82 2.42
CA GLU A 95 -17.92 15.67 1.76
C GLU A 95 -17.69 15.64 0.26
N PRO A 96 -18.75 15.46 -0.53
CA PRO A 96 -18.66 15.43 -1.99
C PRO A 96 -18.43 16.84 -2.54
N LYS A 97 -17.26 17.42 -2.28
CA LYS A 97 -16.79 18.52 -3.10
C LYS A 97 -16.25 17.91 -4.38
N GLN A 98 -17.12 17.93 -5.38
CA GLN A 98 -16.86 17.51 -6.76
C GLN A 98 -16.75 16.00 -6.99
N ASN A 99 -17.87 15.31 -7.15
CA ASN A 99 -17.98 13.98 -7.75
C ASN A 99 -17.14 12.83 -7.15
N LEU A 100 -16.68 12.95 -5.90
CA LEU A 100 -15.85 11.95 -5.22
C LEU A 100 -16.71 10.93 -4.47
N HIS A 101 -17.72 10.35 -5.12
CA HIS A 101 -18.49 9.20 -4.60
C HIS A 101 -17.71 7.86 -4.73
N LYS A 102 -16.42 7.89 -4.94
CA LYS A 102 -15.62 6.67 -4.86
C LYS A 102 -15.16 6.48 -3.42
N ALA A 103 -15.84 5.59 -2.71
CA ALA A 103 -15.25 5.00 -1.51
C ALA A 103 -13.81 4.58 -1.82
N ILE A 104 -12.85 4.96 -0.96
CA ILE A 104 -11.45 4.57 -1.13
C ILE A 104 -11.40 3.05 -1.28
N PRO A 105 -11.00 2.51 -2.43
CA PRO A 105 -11.11 1.09 -2.68
C PRO A 105 -10.17 0.31 -1.77
N SER A 106 -10.66 -0.79 -1.24
CA SER A 106 -9.78 -1.75 -0.57
C SER A 106 -8.98 -2.52 -1.62
N ILE A 107 -7.67 -2.38 -1.57
CA ILE A 107 -6.74 -3.06 -2.47
C ILE A 107 -6.34 -4.42 -1.93
N PRO A 108 -5.92 -5.38 -2.79
CA PRO A 108 -5.40 -6.66 -2.34
C PRO A 108 -4.11 -6.49 -1.53
N LEU A 109 -3.85 -7.41 -0.62
CA LEU A 109 -2.53 -7.51 -0.01
C LEU A 109 -1.51 -7.87 -1.10
N GLU A 110 -0.46 -7.08 -1.23
CA GLU A 110 0.57 -7.21 -2.26
C GLU A 110 1.92 -7.47 -1.61
N ILE A 111 2.54 -8.60 -1.93
CA ILE A 111 3.82 -9.03 -1.35
C ILE A 111 4.72 -9.50 -2.48
N LYS A 112 5.97 -9.05 -2.50
CA LYS A 112 6.96 -9.50 -3.46
C LYS A 112 8.13 -10.21 -2.79
N PHE A 113 8.45 -11.39 -3.30
CA PHE A 113 9.63 -12.15 -2.94
C PHE A 113 10.79 -11.88 -3.90
N ARG A 114 12.03 -11.96 -3.41
CA ARG A 114 13.26 -11.60 -4.16
C ARG A 114 13.45 -12.42 -5.43
N GLU A 115 13.06 -13.69 -5.39
CA GLU A 115 13.21 -14.62 -6.52
C GLU A 115 12.04 -14.55 -7.51
N GLU A 116 11.06 -13.69 -7.27
CA GLU A 116 9.87 -13.60 -8.13
C GLU A 116 9.89 -12.35 -8.99
N ILE A 117 9.45 -12.50 -10.23
CA ILE A 117 9.32 -11.40 -11.17
C ILE A 117 8.14 -10.50 -10.82
N LYS A 118 7.02 -11.10 -10.38
CA LYS A 118 5.76 -10.42 -10.07
C LYS A 118 5.39 -10.59 -8.61
N PRO A 119 4.70 -9.61 -8.00
CA PRO A 119 4.19 -9.75 -6.64
C PRO A 119 3.10 -10.81 -6.55
N ARG A 120 2.93 -11.37 -5.36
CA ARG A 120 1.79 -12.21 -4.99
C ARG A 120 0.68 -11.35 -4.40
N TYR A 121 -0.55 -11.69 -4.76
CA TYR A 121 -1.73 -11.01 -4.25
C TYR A 121 -2.52 -11.89 -3.28
N ASN A 122 -3.03 -11.27 -2.20
CA ASN A 122 -3.79 -11.94 -1.15
C ASN A 122 -3.06 -13.13 -0.50
N TYR A 123 -1.74 -13.14 -0.61
CA TYR A 123 -0.92 -14.16 0.01
C TYR A 123 -0.61 -13.77 1.47
N GLN A 124 -0.81 -14.72 2.38
CA GLN A 124 -0.41 -14.56 3.77
C GLN A 124 0.88 -15.33 4.01
N ILE A 125 1.84 -14.66 4.64
CA ILE A 125 3.08 -15.31 5.10
C ILE A 125 2.69 -16.34 6.15
N LYS A 126 3.02 -17.59 5.90
CA LYS A 126 2.69 -18.73 6.76
C LYS A 126 3.82 -19.07 7.73
N ASN A 127 5.05 -18.80 7.32
CA ASN A 127 6.25 -19.10 8.07
C ASN A 127 7.09 -17.82 8.25
N PRO A 128 7.53 -17.49 9.47
CA PRO A 128 8.42 -16.35 9.72
C PRO A 128 9.70 -16.34 8.85
N ASN A 129 10.21 -17.50 8.48
CA ASN A 129 11.38 -17.57 7.61
C ASN A 129 11.14 -17.02 6.19
N GLU A 130 9.89 -17.00 5.71
CA GLU A 130 9.54 -16.42 4.42
C GLU A 130 9.80 -14.90 4.39
N THR A 131 9.77 -14.24 5.56
CA THR A 131 10.01 -12.79 5.64
C THR A 131 11.41 -12.39 5.19
N ARG A 132 12.39 -13.27 5.33
CA ARG A 132 13.78 -13.03 4.92
C ARG A 132 13.93 -12.89 3.40
N ASN A 133 12.98 -13.44 2.65
CA ASN A 133 12.98 -13.40 1.18
C ASN A 133 12.10 -12.28 0.61
N LEU A 134 11.56 -11.41 1.45
CA LEU A 134 10.81 -10.24 0.98
C LEU A 134 11.74 -9.21 0.35
N VAL A 135 11.26 -8.56 -0.71
CA VAL A 135 11.97 -7.45 -1.36
C VAL A 135 11.96 -6.22 -0.47
N ASN A 136 10.78 -5.90 0.08
CA ASN A 136 10.60 -4.75 0.95
C ASN A 136 10.26 -5.23 2.35
N ILE A 137 11.07 -4.83 3.32
CA ILE A 137 10.86 -5.05 4.75
C ILE A 137 10.68 -3.70 5.45
N PHE A 138 10.05 -3.71 6.62
CA PHE A 138 9.91 -2.50 7.42
C PHE A 138 11.22 -2.15 8.11
N GLU A 139 11.72 -0.97 7.81
CA GLU A 139 12.87 -0.36 8.45
C GLU A 139 12.48 1.02 9.00
N SER A 140 13.35 1.62 9.80
CA SER A 140 13.17 3.01 10.22
C SER A 140 13.07 3.92 8.99
N GLY A 141 12.02 4.75 8.94
CA GLY A 141 11.72 5.61 7.78
C GLY A 141 10.88 4.94 6.69
N SER A 142 10.46 3.68 6.85
CA SER A 142 9.55 3.05 5.89
C SER A 142 8.12 3.57 6.02
N ILE A 143 7.43 3.67 4.87
CA ILE A 143 6.00 3.93 4.79
C ILE A 143 5.26 2.72 4.20
N ALA A 144 4.09 2.42 4.73
CA ALA A 144 3.25 1.35 4.21
C ALA A 144 1.76 1.65 4.40
N MET A 145 0.96 1.03 3.53
CA MET A 145 -0.49 1.07 3.66
C MET A 145 -0.94 0.19 4.83
N VAL A 146 -1.89 0.71 5.61
CA VAL A 146 -2.45 -0.03 6.74
C VAL A 146 -3.24 -1.23 6.23
N LYS A 147 -2.99 -2.40 6.81
CA LYS A 147 -3.74 -3.61 6.51
C LYS A 147 -5.13 -3.56 7.16
N SER A 148 -6.17 -3.68 6.36
CA SER A 148 -7.55 -3.84 6.83
C SER A 148 -8.07 -5.25 6.52
N GLY A 149 -8.29 -6.06 7.55
CA GLY A 149 -8.71 -7.46 7.38
C GLY A 149 -7.58 -8.42 6.98
N LYS A 150 -7.93 -9.68 6.65
CA LYS A 150 -6.95 -10.74 6.44
C LYS A 150 -6.11 -10.59 5.16
N ASN A 151 -6.70 -10.11 4.08
CA ASN A 151 -6.07 -10.11 2.75
C ASN A 151 -6.18 -8.77 2.01
N LYS A 152 -6.42 -7.67 2.72
CA LYS A 152 -6.64 -6.36 2.11
C LYS A 152 -5.82 -5.28 2.79
N SER A 153 -5.37 -4.30 2.03
CA SER A 153 -4.81 -3.06 2.53
C SER A 153 -5.79 -1.91 2.32
N SER A 154 -5.75 -0.91 3.16
CA SER A 154 -6.54 0.30 3.01
C SER A 154 -5.68 1.52 3.24
N SER A 155 -6.01 2.59 2.57
CA SER A 155 -5.43 3.92 2.80
C SER A 155 -6.05 4.61 3.99
#